data_4ffb44aeb58b0845eefe5355da1d3bcb
#
_entry.id   4ffb44aeb58b0845eefe5355da1d3bcb
#
_cell.length_a   1.000
_cell.length_b   1.000
_cell.length_c   1.000
_cell.angle_alpha   90.00
_cell.angle_beta   90.00
_cell.angle_gamma   90.00
#
_symmetry.space_group_name_H-M   'P 1'
#
loop_
_entity.id
_entity.type
_entity.pdbx_description
1 polymer ?
#
loop_
_entity_poly.entity_id
_entity_poly.type
_entity_poly.pdbx_seq_one_letter_code
_entity_poly.pdbx_strand_id
1 'polypeptide(L)'
;MIEDLTWDSTGTGSVKIRGKGRKVRFCPLWKKTMAELQPLIRGRDVNNPLFLNRYGDAMTRFGIHALVTRHAETAAEKIPSLKTKRISPHTVRHTTATHPLRAGVDLNTIRAWLGHVSLETTNIYAETDLDLKAKALAACDPGGGRRRTKKKWRDDPSLMEFLRKL
;
A
#
# COMPACT_ATOMS: atom_id res chain seq x y z
N MET A 1 -11.42 -5.98 -15.62
CA MET A 1 -12.31 -7.11 -15.99
C MET A 1 -12.13 -8.20 -14.93
N ILE A 2 -12.98 -9.23 -14.91
CA ILE A 2 -12.79 -10.37 -14.00
C ILE A 2 -11.52 -11.16 -14.39
N GLU A 3 -11.22 -11.29 -15.68
CA GLU A 3 -9.98 -11.90 -16.20
C GLU A 3 -8.67 -11.27 -15.67
N ASP A 4 -8.74 -10.03 -15.20
CA ASP A 4 -7.57 -9.32 -14.67
C ASP A 4 -7.26 -9.71 -13.19
N LEU A 5 -8.10 -10.56 -12.57
CA LEU A 5 -7.87 -11.11 -11.24
C LEU A 5 -7.18 -12.46 -11.32
N THR A 6 -6.19 -12.65 -10.48
CA THR A 6 -5.51 -13.95 -10.30
C THR A 6 -5.59 -14.37 -8.85
N TRP A 7 -5.77 -15.67 -8.61
CA TRP A 7 -5.73 -16.30 -7.28
C TRP A 7 -4.53 -17.22 -7.19
N ASP A 8 -3.92 -17.26 -6.03
CA ASP A 8 -2.95 -18.29 -5.70
C ASP A 8 -3.56 -19.38 -4.80
N SER A 9 -2.81 -20.45 -4.59
CA SER A 9 -3.21 -21.58 -3.75
C SER A 9 -3.37 -21.22 -2.26
N THR A 10 -2.83 -20.06 -1.83
CA THR A 10 -2.89 -19.59 -0.44
C THR A 10 -4.11 -18.72 -0.16
N GLY A 11 -4.92 -18.40 -1.19
CA GLY A 11 -6.08 -17.52 -1.12
C GLY A 11 -5.73 -16.03 -1.18
N THR A 12 -4.47 -15.69 -1.44
CA THR A 12 -4.06 -14.36 -1.86
C THR A 12 -4.20 -14.24 -3.38
N GLY A 13 -4.09 -13.05 -3.91
CA GLY A 13 -4.18 -12.86 -5.34
C GLY A 13 -3.61 -11.54 -5.79
N SER A 14 -3.76 -11.27 -7.06
CA SER A 14 -3.37 -9.98 -7.61
C SER A 14 -4.37 -9.49 -8.66
N VAL A 15 -4.36 -8.20 -8.90
CA VAL A 15 -5.12 -7.57 -9.98
C VAL A 15 -4.17 -6.93 -10.98
N LYS A 16 -4.36 -7.26 -12.25
CA LYS A 16 -3.69 -6.62 -13.38
C LYS A 16 -4.39 -5.30 -13.70
N ILE A 17 -3.68 -4.20 -13.61
CA ILE A 17 -4.22 -2.87 -13.86
C ILE A 17 -3.55 -2.28 -15.10
N ARG A 18 -4.37 -1.92 -16.08
CA ARG A 18 -3.93 -1.22 -17.30
C ARG A 18 -4.04 0.28 -17.07
N GLY A 19 -2.91 0.97 -17.04
CA GLY A 19 -2.82 2.41 -16.79
C GLY A 19 -2.67 3.26 -18.05
N LYS A 20 -2.49 4.57 -17.85
CA LYS A 20 -2.20 5.52 -18.93
C LYS A 20 -0.92 5.12 -19.67
N GLY A 21 -0.93 5.24 -20.99
CA GLY A 21 0.22 4.87 -21.85
C GLY A 21 0.44 3.37 -21.98
N ARG A 22 -0.63 2.56 -21.88
CA ARG A 22 -0.60 1.08 -21.97
C ARG A 22 0.29 0.39 -20.94
N LYS A 23 0.71 1.10 -19.89
CA LYS A 23 1.51 0.50 -18.81
C LYS A 23 0.66 -0.46 -18.01
N VAL A 24 1.18 -1.67 -17.83
CA VAL A 24 0.55 -2.72 -17.02
C VAL A 24 1.28 -2.79 -15.70
N ARG A 25 0.52 -2.96 -14.60
CA ARG A 25 1.05 -3.26 -13.28
C ARG A 25 0.21 -4.31 -12.61
N PHE A 26 0.81 -5.04 -11.69
CA PHE A 26 0.13 -5.99 -10.82
C PHE A 26 0.09 -5.42 -9.41
N CYS A 27 -1.09 -5.44 -8.80
CA CYS A 27 -1.28 -5.03 -7.42
C CYS A 27 -1.70 -6.24 -6.60
N PRO A 28 -0.93 -6.63 -5.57
CA PRO A 28 -1.32 -7.75 -4.71
C PRO A 28 -2.57 -7.37 -3.92
N LEU A 29 -3.41 -8.37 -3.67
CA LEU A 29 -4.65 -8.24 -2.90
C LEU A 29 -4.60 -9.15 -1.68
N TRP A 30 -5.07 -8.63 -0.56
CA TRP A 30 -5.17 -9.41 0.68
C TRP A 30 -6.23 -10.50 0.56
N LYS A 31 -6.05 -11.57 1.31
CA LYS A 31 -7.03 -12.68 1.40
C LYS A 31 -8.44 -12.20 1.68
N LYS A 32 -8.59 -11.23 2.60
CA LYS A 32 -9.89 -10.63 2.91
C LYS A 32 -10.53 -9.96 1.69
N THR A 33 -9.76 -9.18 0.93
CA THR A 33 -10.24 -8.52 -0.29
C THR A 33 -10.64 -9.54 -1.34
N MET A 34 -9.86 -10.62 -1.50
CA MET A 34 -10.18 -11.69 -2.44
C MET A 34 -11.47 -12.41 -2.04
N ALA A 35 -11.66 -12.69 -0.75
CA ALA A 35 -12.88 -13.32 -0.24
C ALA A 35 -14.12 -12.43 -0.46
N GLU A 36 -13.99 -11.11 -0.33
CA GLU A 36 -15.07 -10.15 -0.61
C GLU A 36 -15.38 -10.00 -2.11
N LEU A 37 -14.39 -10.19 -2.98
CA LEU A 37 -14.58 -10.16 -4.43
C LEU A 37 -15.25 -11.43 -4.97
N GLN A 38 -15.00 -12.58 -4.34
CA GLN A 38 -15.49 -13.87 -4.81
C GLN A 38 -17.02 -13.95 -5.01
N PRO A 39 -17.87 -13.46 -4.10
CA PRO A 39 -19.32 -13.42 -4.31
C PRO A 39 -19.73 -12.54 -5.49
N LEU A 40 -18.99 -11.45 -5.76
CA LEU A 40 -19.31 -10.50 -6.82
C LEU A 40 -19.09 -11.07 -8.22
N ILE A 41 -18.22 -12.08 -8.34
CA ILE A 41 -17.83 -12.65 -9.64
C ILE A 41 -18.42 -14.04 -9.88
N ARG A 42 -19.01 -14.64 -8.85
CA ARG A 42 -19.54 -16.00 -8.92
C ARG A 42 -20.59 -16.13 -10.02
N GLY A 43 -20.41 -17.10 -10.93
CA GLY A 43 -21.34 -17.37 -12.04
C GLY A 43 -21.29 -16.33 -13.16
N ARG A 44 -20.30 -15.42 -13.17
CA ARG A 44 -20.15 -14.41 -14.22
C ARG A 44 -18.97 -14.77 -15.16
N ASP A 45 -19.10 -14.37 -16.42
CA ASP A 45 -18.05 -14.56 -17.42
C ASP A 45 -16.78 -13.74 -17.07
N VAL A 46 -15.63 -14.31 -17.39
CA VAL A 46 -14.31 -13.69 -17.11
C VAL A 46 -14.11 -12.35 -17.84
N ASN A 47 -14.77 -12.18 -18.99
CA ASN A 47 -14.75 -10.95 -19.76
C ASN A 47 -15.68 -9.86 -19.21
N ASN A 48 -16.48 -10.16 -18.19
CA ASN A 48 -17.35 -9.17 -17.60
C ASN A 48 -16.58 -8.15 -16.74
N PRO A 49 -17.07 -6.90 -16.65
CA PRO A 49 -16.55 -5.92 -15.71
C PRO A 49 -16.63 -6.44 -14.28
N LEU A 50 -15.59 -6.23 -13.46
CA LEU A 50 -15.59 -6.67 -12.07
C LEU A 50 -16.69 -5.98 -11.26
N PHE A 51 -16.77 -4.66 -11.36
CA PHE A 51 -17.78 -3.85 -10.66
C PHE A 51 -18.87 -3.37 -11.62
N LEU A 52 -20.10 -3.63 -11.23
CA LEU A 52 -21.28 -3.24 -12.00
C LEU A 52 -22.02 -2.10 -11.31
N ASN A 53 -22.69 -1.28 -12.11
CA ASN A 53 -23.67 -0.31 -11.63
C ASN A 53 -25.01 -1.02 -11.33
N ARG A 54 -26.02 -0.28 -10.88
CA ARG A 54 -27.36 -0.82 -10.59
C ARG A 54 -28.11 -1.37 -11.81
N TYR A 55 -27.64 -1.06 -13.01
CA TYR A 55 -28.25 -1.51 -14.27
C TYR A 55 -27.53 -2.73 -14.86
N GLY A 56 -26.47 -3.21 -14.22
CA GLY A 56 -25.67 -4.33 -14.70
C GLY A 56 -24.53 -3.95 -15.64
N ASP A 57 -24.33 -2.66 -15.91
CA ASP A 57 -23.24 -2.18 -16.75
C ASP A 57 -21.97 -1.93 -15.94
N ALA A 58 -20.83 -1.73 -16.64
CA ALA A 58 -19.57 -1.35 -16.02
C ALA A 58 -19.69 -0.05 -15.21
N MET A 59 -19.20 -0.06 -13.98
CA MET A 59 -19.18 1.13 -13.15
C MET A 59 -18.29 2.21 -13.75
N THR A 60 -18.83 3.42 -13.93
CA THR A 60 -18.11 4.58 -14.45
C THR A 60 -17.30 5.28 -13.35
N ARG A 61 -16.34 6.15 -13.76
CA ARG A 61 -15.62 7.02 -12.83
C ARG A 61 -16.54 7.91 -11.99
N PHE A 62 -17.66 8.34 -12.57
CA PHE A 62 -18.66 9.16 -11.88
C PHE A 62 -19.44 8.34 -10.86
N GLY A 63 -19.79 7.09 -11.20
CA GLY A 63 -20.42 6.14 -10.27
C GLY A 63 -19.51 5.84 -9.07
N ILE A 64 -18.21 5.63 -9.31
CA ILE A 64 -17.23 5.43 -8.23
C ILE A 64 -17.13 6.69 -7.35
N HIS A 65 -17.10 7.89 -7.95
CA HIS A 65 -17.08 9.14 -7.20
C HIS A 65 -18.29 9.27 -6.29
N ALA A 66 -19.49 9.08 -6.85
CA ALA A 66 -20.75 9.16 -6.09
C ALA A 66 -20.80 8.12 -4.96
N LEU A 67 -20.30 6.91 -5.20
CA LEU A 67 -20.22 5.86 -4.19
C LEU A 67 -19.33 6.27 -3.02
N VAL A 68 -18.11 6.78 -3.32
CA VAL A 68 -17.16 7.24 -2.30
C VAL A 68 -17.75 8.40 -1.49
N THR A 69 -18.36 9.38 -2.16
CA THR A 69 -18.99 10.54 -1.50
C THR A 69 -20.10 10.09 -0.54
N ARG A 70 -21.01 9.25 -1.00
CA ARG A 70 -22.11 8.73 -0.16
C ARG A 70 -21.61 7.98 1.07
N HIS A 71 -20.60 7.11 0.90
CA HIS A 71 -20.02 6.40 2.05
C HIS A 71 -19.26 7.33 3.01
N ALA A 72 -18.63 8.39 2.48
CA ALA A 72 -17.99 9.40 3.32
C ALA A 72 -19.01 10.20 4.15
N GLU A 73 -20.15 10.55 3.57
CA GLU A 73 -21.27 11.21 4.26
C GLU A 73 -21.81 10.33 5.39
N THR A 74 -22.10 9.05 5.10
CA THR A 74 -22.54 8.10 6.13
C THR A 74 -21.50 7.92 7.25
N ALA A 75 -20.21 7.87 6.88
CA ALA A 75 -19.14 7.78 7.88
C ALA A 75 -19.01 9.06 8.73
N ALA A 76 -19.32 10.23 8.15
CA ALA A 76 -19.26 11.52 8.84
C ALA A 76 -20.32 11.65 9.96
N GLU A 77 -21.38 10.87 9.93
CA GLU A 77 -22.36 10.78 11.02
C GLU A 77 -21.69 10.23 12.29
N LYS A 78 -20.80 9.25 12.13
CA LYS A 78 -20.06 8.60 13.23
C LYS A 78 -18.73 9.28 13.55
N ILE A 79 -18.13 9.93 12.57
CA ILE A 79 -16.79 10.55 12.67
C ILE A 79 -16.91 12.04 12.28
N PRO A 80 -17.23 12.94 13.23
CA PRO A 80 -17.50 14.35 12.94
C PRO A 80 -16.37 15.09 12.20
N SER A 81 -15.12 14.68 12.39
CA SER A 81 -13.97 15.26 11.69
C SER A 81 -13.99 15.06 10.18
N LEU A 82 -14.84 14.17 9.65
CA LEU A 82 -15.02 13.99 8.20
C LEU A 82 -15.95 15.05 7.59
N LYS A 83 -16.82 15.69 8.39
CA LYS A 83 -17.77 16.71 7.90
C LYS A 83 -17.09 17.92 7.26
N THR A 84 -15.90 18.26 7.73
CA THR A 84 -15.11 19.39 7.22
C THR A 84 -14.16 19.00 6.09
N LYS A 85 -14.09 17.71 5.72
CA LYS A 85 -13.16 17.20 4.73
C LYS A 85 -13.86 16.88 3.42
N ARG A 86 -13.27 17.30 2.31
CA ARG A 86 -13.72 16.88 0.98
C ARG A 86 -13.14 15.49 0.67
N ILE A 87 -13.96 14.47 0.82
CA ILE A 87 -13.57 13.08 0.52
C ILE A 87 -13.89 12.75 -0.94
N SER A 88 -12.92 12.19 -1.65
CA SER A 88 -13.02 11.82 -3.06
C SER A 88 -12.21 10.54 -3.31
N PRO A 89 -12.34 9.89 -4.47
CA PRO A 89 -11.47 8.76 -4.84
C PRO A 89 -9.97 9.09 -4.77
N HIS A 90 -9.59 10.34 -5.07
CA HIS A 90 -8.21 10.80 -4.90
C HIS A 90 -7.78 10.83 -3.44
N THR A 91 -8.64 11.28 -2.53
CA THR A 91 -8.37 11.24 -1.09
C THR A 91 -8.14 9.83 -0.59
N VAL A 92 -8.98 8.86 -1.03
CA VAL A 92 -8.79 7.44 -0.71
C VAL A 92 -7.45 6.94 -1.25
N ARG A 93 -7.10 7.29 -2.49
CA ARG A 93 -5.81 6.92 -3.09
C ARG A 93 -4.62 7.51 -2.31
N HIS A 94 -4.70 8.77 -1.86
CA HIS A 94 -3.68 9.39 -1.02
C HIS A 94 -3.51 8.64 0.31
N THR A 95 -4.62 8.29 0.96
CA THR A 95 -4.59 7.52 2.20
C THR A 95 -3.96 6.14 1.97
N THR A 96 -4.30 5.47 0.85
CA THR A 96 -3.70 4.19 0.46
C THR A 96 -2.20 4.29 0.20
N ALA A 97 -1.67 5.47 -0.13
CA ALA A 97 -0.23 5.69 -0.26
C ALA A 97 0.45 5.88 1.10
N THR A 98 -0.15 6.68 1.98
CA THR A 98 0.42 7.05 3.29
C THR A 98 0.43 5.89 4.29
N HIS A 99 -0.58 5.04 4.30
CA HIS A 99 -0.64 3.92 5.25
C HIS A 99 0.52 2.92 5.11
N PRO A 100 0.81 2.35 3.92
CA PRO A 100 1.96 1.47 3.74
C PRO A 100 3.29 2.16 4.05
N LEU A 101 3.42 3.44 3.70
CA LEU A 101 4.62 4.21 3.99
C LEU A 101 4.87 4.29 5.51
N ARG A 102 3.83 4.58 6.30
CA ARG A 102 3.90 4.57 7.76
C ARG A 102 4.19 3.20 8.35
N ALA A 103 3.77 2.14 7.67
CA ALA A 103 4.09 0.76 8.02
C ALA A 103 5.52 0.34 7.61
N GLY A 104 6.31 1.25 7.03
CA GLY A 104 7.70 0.98 6.63
C GLY A 104 7.86 0.33 5.26
N VAL A 105 6.79 0.31 4.44
CA VAL A 105 6.91 -0.19 3.06
C VAL A 105 7.71 0.79 2.23
N ASP A 106 8.66 0.27 1.47
CA ASP A 106 9.50 1.05 0.58
C ASP A 106 8.71 1.89 -0.43
N LEU A 107 9.17 3.13 -0.63
CA LEU A 107 8.51 4.12 -1.48
C LEU A 107 8.39 3.67 -2.94
N ASN A 108 9.40 2.96 -3.48
CA ASN A 108 9.36 2.44 -4.85
C ASN A 108 8.31 1.34 -5.00
N THR A 109 8.13 0.51 -3.98
CA THR A 109 7.07 -0.50 -3.92
C THR A 109 5.68 0.15 -3.95
N ILE A 110 5.45 1.17 -3.13
CA ILE A 110 4.20 1.93 -3.11
C ILE A 110 3.94 2.59 -4.48
N ARG A 111 4.98 3.18 -5.06
CA ARG A 111 4.93 3.79 -6.39
C ARG A 111 4.54 2.78 -7.47
N ALA A 112 5.14 1.59 -7.44
CA ALA A 112 4.81 0.52 -8.38
C ALA A 112 3.35 0.08 -8.27
N TRP A 113 2.82 -0.09 -7.05
CA TRP A 113 1.42 -0.46 -6.81
C TRP A 113 0.44 0.62 -7.28
N LEU A 114 0.72 1.88 -6.95
CA LEU A 114 -0.14 3.00 -7.32
C LEU A 114 0.01 3.40 -8.79
N GLY A 115 1.11 3.03 -9.44
CA GLY A 115 1.40 3.38 -10.83
C GLY A 115 1.67 4.87 -11.01
N HIS A 116 2.34 5.51 -10.06
CA HIS A 116 2.79 6.88 -10.22
C HIS A 116 3.91 6.95 -11.24
N VAL A 117 3.75 7.77 -12.28
CA VAL A 117 4.74 7.94 -13.35
C VAL A 117 5.92 8.78 -12.87
N SER A 118 5.67 9.75 -11.99
CA SER A 118 6.67 10.67 -11.43
C SER A 118 7.00 10.30 -9.99
N LEU A 119 8.28 10.38 -9.65
CA LEU A 119 8.80 10.31 -8.27
C LEU A 119 8.22 11.45 -7.41
N GLU A 120 8.06 12.64 -7.99
CA GLU A 120 7.52 13.81 -7.28
C GLU A 120 6.16 13.53 -6.64
N THR A 121 5.25 12.85 -7.37
CA THR A 121 3.92 12.53 -6.84
C THR A 121 3.97 11.61 -5.61
N THR A 122 5.01 10.77 -5.50
CA THR A 122 5.17 9.87 -4.36
C THR A 122 6.02 10.49 -3.26
N ASN A 123 7.00 11.33 -3.61
CA ASN A 123 7.84 12.05 -2.66
C ASN A 123 7.05 13.02 -1.78
N ILE A 124 5.96 13.62 -2.31
CA ILE A 124 5.05 14.46 -1.51
C ILE A 124 4.59 13.77 -0.23
N TYR A 125 4.38 12.44 -0.26
CA TYR A 125 3.98 11.68 0.93
C TYR A 125 5.12 11.50 1.92
N ALA A 126 6.35 11.29 1.42
CA ALA A 126 7.54 11.18 2.28
C ALA A 126 7.93 12.53 2.89
N GLU A 127 7.71 13.64 2.15
CA GLU A 127 8.04 14.98 2.62
C GLU A 127 7.10 15.48 3.72
N THR A 128 5.84 15.11 3.67
CA THR A 128 4.80 15.58 4.61
C THR A 128 4.73 14.78 5.90
N ASP A 129 5.34 13.59 5.98
CA ASP A 129 5.28 12.73 7.16
C ASP A 129 6.48 12.94 8.10
N LEU A 130 6.30 13.85 9.08
CA LEU A 130 7.31 14.12 10.11
C LEU A 130 7.62 12.92 11.00
N ASP A 131 6.65 12.03 11.22
CA ASP A 131 6.84 10.82 12.03
C ASP A 131 7.81 9.85 11.36
N LEU A 132 7.73 9.73 10.02
CA LEU A 132 8.68 8.93 9.25
C LEU A 132 10.08 9.52 9.30
N LYS A 133 10.22 10.83 9.20
CA LYS A 133 11.51 11.52 9.31
C LYS A 133 12.11 11.32 10.70
N ALA A 134 11.31 11.44 11.75
CA ALA A 134 11.75 11.20 13.12
C ALA A 134 12.19 9.74 13.34
N LYS A 135 11.44 8.76 12.81
CA LYS A 135 11.83 7.34 12.87
C LYS A 135 13.12 7.05 12.10
N ALA A 136 13.28 7.64 10.92
CA ALA A 136 14.49 7.50 10.12
C ALA A 136 15.71 8.09 10.86
N LEU A 137 15.57 9.28 11.46
CA LEU A 137 16.60 9.89 12.29
C LEU A 137 16.95 9.02 13.51
N ALA A 138 15.94 8.48 14.20
CA ALA A 138 16.15 7.60 15.34
C ALA A 138 16.83 6.28 14.95
N ALA A 139 16.57 5.76 13.77
CA ALA A 139 17.24 4.57 13.23
C ALA A 139 18.70 4.83 12.83
N CYS A 140 19.02 6.08 12.44
CA CYS A 140 20.35 6.52 12.05
C CYS A 140 21.16 7.11 13.22
N ASP A 141 20.55 7.26 14.41
CA ASP A 141 21.23 7.81 15.58
C ASP A 141 22.34 6.86 16.06
N PRO A 142 23.62 7.22 15.90
CA PRO A 142 24.73 6.39 16.35
C PRO A 142 24.80 6.27 17.88
N GLY A 143 24.05 7.10 18.63
CA GLY A 143 23.97 7.09 20.10
C GLY A 143 22.74 6.35 20.65
N GLY A 144 21.65 6.16 19.88
CA GLY A 144 20.38 5.59 20.31
C GLY A 144 20.28 4.06 20.25
N GLY A 145 21.25 3.39 19.67
CA GLY A 145 21.32 1.93 19.70
C GLY A 145 21.52 1.44 21.13
N ARG A 146 20.63 0.53 21.63
CA ARG A 146 20.92 -0.33 22.77
C ARG A 146 22.43 -0.53 22.81
N ARG A 147 23.07 -0.16 23.93
CA ARG A 147 24.46 -0.56 24.23
C ARG A 147 24.54 -2.09 24.03
N ARG A 148 24.75 -2.55 22.79
CA ARG A 148 25.51 -3.76 22.57
C ARG A 148 26.85 -3.43 23.26
N THR A 149 27.04 -4.00 24.41
CA THR A 149 28.36 -4.10 25.00
C THR A 149 29.23 -4.58 23.84
N LYS A 150 29.98 -3.65 23.26
CA LYS A 150 31.00 -4.00 22.26
C LYS A 150 31.93 -4.91 23.05
N LYS A 151 31.75 -6.23 22.93
CA LYS A 151 32.88 -7.13 23.21
C LYS A 151 34.00 -6.56 22.38
N LYS A 152 34.96 -5.96 23.07
CA LYS A 152 36.16 -5.45 22.39
C LYS A 152 36.71 -6.66 21.65
N TRP A 153 36.98 -6.53 20.36
CA TRP A 153 37.58 -7.61 19.55
C TRP A 153 38.76 -8.30 20.24
N ARG A 154 39.46 -7.56 21.15
CA ARG A 154 40.52 -8.05 22.03
C ARG A 154 40.05 -9.07 23.09
N ASP A 155 38.78 -9.09 23.39
CA ASP A 155 38.16 -9.97 24.41
C ASP A 155 37.50 -11.22 23.76
N ASP A 156 37.70 -11.41 22.44
CA ASP A 156 37.24 -12.61 21.71
C ASP A 156 38.43 -13.59 21.58
N PRO A 157 38.41 -14.71 22.36
CA PRO A 157 39.54 -15.67 22.36
C PRO A 157 39.76 -16.32 21.00
N SER A 158 38.68 -16.56 20.23
CA SER A 158 38.76 -17.21 18.92
C SER A 158 39.45 -16.31 17.89
N LEU A 159 39.13 -15.04 17.91
CA LEU A 159 39.72 -14.04 17.03
C LEU A 159 41.21 -13.79 17.40
N MET A 160 41.53 -13.77 18.69
CA MET A 160 42.92 -13.60 19.16
C MET A 160 43.78 -14.82 18.84
N GLU A 161 43.20 -16.03 18.87
CA GLU A 161 43.93 -17.24 18.46
C GLU A 161 44.19 -17.27 16.95
N PHE A 162 43.21 -16.87 16.15
CA PHE A 162 43.37 -16.71 14.70
C PHE A 162 44.50 -15.71 14.36
N LEU A 163 44.49 -14.55 15.00
CA LEU A 163 45.51 -13.49 14.77
C LEU A 163 46.92 -13.89 15.22
N ARG A 164 47.06 -14.83 16.16
CA ARG A 164 48.37 -15.35 16.57
C ARG A 164 48.96 -16.41 15.62
N LYS A 165 48.10 -16.97 14.73
CA LYS A 165 48.49 -17.97 13.75
C LYS A 165 48.79 -17.40 12.36
N LEU A 166 48.58 -16.08 12.18
CA LEU A 166 49.02 -15.31 11.03
C LEU A 166 50.47 -14.86 11.21
#